data_b8fce29c4a6521e99a6c35f9d3c1f0e7
#
_entry.id   b8fce29c4a6521e99a6c35f9d3c1f0e7
#
_cell.length_a   1.000
_cell.length_b   1.000
_cell.length_c   1.000
_cell.angle_alpha   90.00
_cell.angle_beta   90.00
_cell.angle_gamma   90.00
#
_symmetry.space_group_name_H-M   'P 1'
#
loop_
_entity.id
_entity.type
_entity.pdbx_description
1 polymer ?
#
loop_
_entity_poly.entity_id
_entity_poly.type
_entity_poly.pdbx_seq_one_letter_code
_entity_poly.pdbx_strand_id
1 'polypeptide(L)'
;MTVETAYQYLYGGALIVFLILIGAMVVRSIIGPRSTDRIMSVNMLGTMTISSIAILSFILKEEYLADVALIYAMISFVAVLRMASMFIPAKPKKPRLDAERKSSAAERSEESTDPHSMQEGGAE
;
A
#
# COMPACT_ATOMS: atom_id res chain seq x y z
N MET A 1 4.75 -11.37 -46.15
CA MET A 1 4.90 -10.84 -44.77
C MET A 1 5.36 -12.02 -43.91
N THR A 2 6.54 -11.94 -43.41
CA THR A 2 7.07 -12.97 -42.51
C THR A 2 6.48 -12.74 -41.11
N VAL A 3 6.28 -13.81 -40.36
CA VAL A 3 5.70 -13.76 -39.01
C VAL A 3 6.50 -12.81 -38.09
N GLU A 4 7.80 -12.72 -38.29
CA GLU A 4 8.67 -11.78 -37.56
C GLU A 4 8.32 -10.32 -37.79
N THR A 5 8.00 -9.95 -39.01
CA THR A 5 7.60 -8.57 -39.34
C THR A 5 6.28 -8.22 -38.67
N ALA A 6 5.34 -9.14 -38.60
CA ALA A 6 4.06 -8.94 -37.91
C ALA A 6 4.26 -8.73 -36.40
N TYR A 7 5.12 -9.49 -35.76
CA TYR A 7 5.46 -9.32 -34.33
C TYR A 7 6.11 -7.95 -34.06
N GLN A 8 7.00 -7.51 -34.94
CA GLN A 8 7.67 -6.21 -34.81
C GLN A 8 6.66 -5.04 -34.88
N TYR A 9 5.71 -5.09 -35.78
CA TYR A 9 4.63 -4.09 -35.86
C TYR A 9 3.70 -4.16 -34.65
N LEU A 10 3.38 -5.35 -34.15
CA LEU A 10 2.54 -5.53 -32.97
C LEU A 10 3.20 -4.94 -31.72
N TYR A 11 4.45 -5.28 -31.47
CA TYR A 11 5.19 -4.77 -30.30
C TYR A 11 5.48 -3.27 -30.40
N GLY A 12 5.80 -2.76 -31.62
CA GLY A 12 5.97 -1.34 -31.85
C GLY A 12 4.69 -0.55 -31.59
N GLY A 13 3.55 -1.05 -32.08
CA GLY A 13 2.23 -0.48 -31.80
C GLY A 13 1.88 -0.48 -30.31
N ALA A 14 2.14 -1.58 -29.63
CA ALA A 14 1.94 -1.69 -28.18
C ALA A 14 2.79 -0.66 -27.40
N LEU A 15 4.06 -0.45 -27.79
CA LEU A 15 4.92 0.55 -27.16
C LEU A 15 4.36 1.97 -27.33
N ILE A 16 3.86 2.32 -28.51
CA ILE A 16 3.27 3.64 -28.75
C ILE A 16 2.05 3.85 -27.87
N VAL A 17 1.18 2.84 -27.74
CA VAL A 17 0.02 2.89 -26.86
C VAL A 17 0.44 3.06 -25.40
N PHE A 18 1.44 2.32 -24.93
CA PHE A 18 1.97 2.49 -23.57
C PHE A 18 2.56 3.88 -23.34
N LEU A 19 3.26 4.44 -24.31
CA LEU A 19 3.82 5.78 -24.22
C LEU A 19 2.73 6.84 -24.04
N ILE A 20 1.64 6.74 -24.80
CA ILE A 20 0.48 7.64 -24.69
C ILE A 20 -0.18 7.49 -23.32
N LEU A 21 -0.39 6.25 -22.84
CA LEU A 21 -0.99 5.97 -21.54
C LEU A 21 -0.12 6.49 -20.38
N ILE A 22 1.20 6.30 -20.45
CA ILE A 22 2.15 6.84 -19.48
C ILE A 22 2.06 8.36 -19.46
N GLY A 23 2.06 9.02 -20.61
CA GLY A 23 1.89 10.47 -20.71
C GLY A 23 0.58 10.97 -20.08
N ALA A 24 -0.53 10.30 -20.38
CA ALA A 24 -1.83 10.63 -19.79
C ALA A 24 -1.84 10.47 -18.26
N MET A 25 -1.21 9.42 -17.75
CA MET A 25 -1.11 9.18 -16.31
C MET A 25 -0.21 10.19 -15.59
N VAL A 26 0.88 10.62 -16.22
CA VAL A 26 1.73 11.70 -15.70
C VAL A 26 0.95 13.00 -15.59
N VAL A 27 0.23 13.38 -16.63
CA VAL A 27 -0.64 14.57 -16.62
C VAL A 27 -1.68 14.48 -15.51
N ARG A 28 -2.33 13.34 -15.36
CA ARG A 28 -3.30 13.10 -14.29
C ARG A 28 -2.67 13.20 -12.89
N SER A 29 -1.44 12.71 -12.73
CA SER A 29 -0.69 12.79 -11.46
C SER A 29 -0.38 14.23 -11.04
N ILE A 30 -0.16 15.12 -12.02
CA ILE A 30 0.14 16.54 -11.77
C ILE A 30 -1.15 17.33 -11.45
N ILE A 31 -2.23 17.04 -12.15
CA ILE A 31 -3.51 17.77 -12.04
C ILE A 31 -4.36 17.24 -10.89
N GLY A 32 -4.10 16.01 -10.40
CA GLY A 32 -4.89 15.36 -9.36
C GLY A 32 -4.97 16.17 -8.06
N PRO A 33 -6.18 16.59 -7.63
CA PRO A 33 -6.36 17.46 -6.46
C PRO A 33 -6.17 16.72 -5.12
N ARG A 34 -6.15 15.39 -5.10
CA ARG A 34 -6.00 14.56 -3.90
C ARG A 34 -4.65 13.85 -3.88
N SER A 35 -3.96 13.89 -2.75
CA SER A 35 -2.70 13.16 -2.55
C SER A 35 -2.84 11.65 -2.77
N THR A 36 -3.99 11.08 -2.44
CA THR A 36 -4.28 9.65 -2.64
C THR A 36 -4.36 9.28 -4.13
N ASP A 37 -4.99 10.11 -4.96
CA ASP A 37 -5.08 9.91 -6.41
C ASP A 37 -3.69 9.94 -7.06
N ARG A 38 -2.83 10.82 -6.60
CA ARG A 38 -1.44 10.92 -7.06
C ARG A 38 -0.65 9.64 -6.78
N ILE A 39 -0.82 9.06 -5.59
CA ILE A 39 -0.15 7.82 -5.20
C ILE A 39 -0.62 6.64 -6.02
N MET A 40 -1.93 6.51 -6.25
CA MET A 40 -2.49 5.48 -7.10
C MET A 40 -2.01 5.61 -8.55
N SER A 41 -1.94 6.83 -9.07
CA SER A 41 -1.45 7.10 -10.43
C SER A 41 0.02 6.72 -10.58
N VAL A 42 0.87 7.02 -9.61
CA VAL A 42 2.29 6.66 -9.62
C VAL A 42 2.48 5.14 -9.59
N ASN A 43 1.68 4.42 -8.81
CA ASN A 43 1.73 2.96 -8.78
C ASN A 43 1.34 2.34 -10.13
N MET A 44 0.27 2.84 -10.74
CA MET A 44 -0.17 2.38 -12.06
C MET A 44 0.85 2.72 -13.16
N LEU A 45 1.46 3.90 -13.06
CA LEU A 45 2.57 4.31 -13.93
C LEU A 45 3.75 3.33 -13.84
N GLY A 46 4.11 2.90 -12.64
CA GLY A 46 5.16 1.90 -12.41
C GLY A 46 4.90 0.59 -13.14
N THR A 47 3.69 0.06 -13.07
CA THR A 47 3.29 -1.16 -13.76
C THR A 47 3.37 -1.00 -15.30
N MET A 48 2.93 0.12 -15.83
CA MET A 48 3.01 0.40 -17.26
C MET A 48 4.46 0.54 -17.73
N THR A 49 5.31 1.16 -16.93
CA THR A 49 6.74 1.31 -17.23
C THR A 49 7.44 -0.05 -17.28
N ILE A 50 7.18 -0.94 -16.31
CA ILE A 50 7.72 -2.30 -16.31
C ILE A 50 7.28 -3.08 -17.55
N SER A 51 6.00 -3.01 -17.89
CA SER A 51 5.46 -3.66 -19.09
C SER A 51 6.11 -3.11 -20.37
N SER A 52 6.33 -1.81 -20.44
CA SER A 52 7.00 -1.17 -21.57
C SER A 52 8.45 -1.64 -21.72
N ILE A 53 9.20 -1.73 -20.64
CA ILE A 53 10.58 -2.23 -20.65
C ILE A 53 10.62 -3.71 -21.04
N ALA A 54 9.69 -4.52 -20.57
CA ALA A 54 9.57 -5.92 -20.94
C ALA A 54 9.33 -6.10 -22.45
N ILE A 55 8.42 -5.31 -23.03
CA ILE A 55 8.16 -5.32 -24.47
C ILE A 55 9.39 -4.87 -25.25
N LEU A 56 10.09 -3.84 -24.76
CA LEU A 56 11.31 -3.34 -25.38
C LEU A 56 12.43 -4.40 -25.39
N SER A 57 12.55 -5.17 -24.31
CA SER A 57 13.48 -6.32 -24.22
C SER A 57 13.21 -7.35 -25.32
N PHE A 58 11.94 -7.64 -25.60
CA PHE A 58 11.57 -8.55 -26.69
C PHE A 58 11.93 -8.01 -28.08
N ILE A 59 11.74 -6.70 -28.30
CA ILE A 59 12.05 -6.08 -29.61
C ILE A 59 13.54 -6.04 -29.85
N LEU A 60 14.34 -5.66 -28.85
CA LEU A 60 15.78 -5.53 -28.97
C LEU A 60 16.51 -6.87 -28.87
N LYS A 61 15.82 -7.94 -28.42
CA LYS A 61 16.40 -9.26 -28.12
C LYS A 61 17.58 -9.16 -27.13
N GLU A 62 17.52 -8.20 -26.22
CA GLU A 62 18.55 -7.95 -25.21
C GLU A 62 18.07 -8.42 -23.84
N GLU A 63 18.67 -9.47 -23.33
CA GLU A 63 18.26 -10.10 -22.06
C GLU A 63 18.50 -9.20 -20.84
N TYR A 64 19.50 -8.33 -20.89
CA TYR A 64 19.79 -7.41 -19.77
C TYR A 64 18.66 -6.41 -19.49
N LEU A 65 17.84 -6.08 -20.47
CA LEU A 65 16.68 -5.20 -20.28
C LEU A 65 15.60 -5.87 -19.41
N ALA A 66 15.46 -7.19 -19.51
CA ALA A 66 14.56 -7.95 -18.63
C ALA A 66 15.03 -7.90 -17.18
N ASP A 67 16.33 -7.99 -16.92
CA ASP A 67 16.90 -7.86 -15.57
C ASP A 67 16.66 -6.47 -14.99
N VAL A 68 16.80 -5.42 -15.80
CA VAL A 68 16.50 -4.04 -15.40
C VAL A 68 15.00 -3.91 -15.04
N ALA A 69 14.10 -4.50 -15.83
CA ALA A 69 12.68 -4.50 -15.53
C ALA A 69 12.38 -5.21 -14.20
N LEU A 70 13.06 -6.31 -13.91
CA LEU A 70 12.92 -7.04 -12.66
C LEU A 70 13.37 -6.22 -11.45
N ILE A 71 14.53 -5.58 -11.53
CA ILE A 71 15.06 -4.71 -10.48
C ILE A 71 14.11 -3.53 -10.25
N TYR A 72 13.62 -2.91 -11.31
CA TYR A 72 12.64 -1.84 -11.23
C TYR A 72 11.34 -2.29 -10.57
N ALA A 73 10.85 -3.49 -10.87
CA ALA A 73 9.67 -4.08 -10.25
C ALA A 73 9.85 -4.26 -8.75
N MET A 74 11.02 -4.73 -8.31
CA MET A 74 11.36 -4.89 -6.90
C MET A 74 11.35 -3.55 -6.16
N ILE A 75 12.00 -2.54 -6.72
CA ILE A 75 12.07 -1.19 -6.14
C ILE A 75 10.66 -0.57 -6.08
N SER A 76 9.89 -0.69 -7.14
CA SER A 76 8.50 -0.20 -7.21
C SER A 76 7.62 -0.86 -6.16
N PHE A 77 7.74 -2.18 -5.97
CA PHE A 77 7.01 -2.92 -4.95
C PHE A 77 7.33 -2.42 -3.53
N VAL A 78 8.60 -2.24 -3.21
CA VAL A 78 9.03 -1.71 -1.91
C VAL A 78 8.49 -0.28 -1.71
N ALA A 79 8.51 0.56 -2.74
CA ALA A 79 7.97 1.92 -2.68
C ALA A 79 6.47 1.92 -2.37
N VAL A 80 5.70 1.04 -3.01
CA VAL A 80 4.25 0.89 -2.76
C VAL A 80 3.99 0.41 -1.33
N LEU A 81 4.75 -0.55 -0.83
CA LEU A 81 4.62 -1.03 0.56
C LEU A 81 4.91 0.10 1.56
N ARG A 82 5.93 0.90 1.32
CA ARG A 82 6.25 2.07 2.15
C ARG A 82 5.13 3.10 2.14
N MET A 83 4.60 3.41 0.97
CA MET A 83 3.44 4.30 0.82
C MET A 83 2.20 3.76 1.54
N ALA A 84 1.86 2.49 1.33
CA ALA A 84 0.72 1.85 1.99
C ALA A 84 0.87 1.88 3.52
N SER A 85 2.07 1.68 4.04
CA SER A 85 2.38 1.76 5.47
C SER A 85 2.14 3.15 6.06
N MET A 86 2.32 4.22 5.29
CA MET A 86 2.03 5.59 5.74
C MET A 86 0.53 5.90 5.78
N PHE A 87 -0.27 5.25 4.94
CA PHE A 87 -1.71 5.50 4.85
C PHE A 87 -2.56 4.60 5.74
N ILE A 88 -2.01 3.47 6.23
CA ILE A 88 -2.65 2.68 7.26
C ILE A 88 -2.29 3.34 8.59
N PRO A 89 -3.20 4.10 9.24
CA PRO A 89 -2.93 4.59 10.58
C PRO A 89 -2.68 3.35 11.44
N ALA A 90 -1.53 3.30 12.09
CA ALA A 90 -1.26 2.30 13.10
C ALA A 90 -2.43 2.37 14.08
N LYS A 91 -3.30 1.37 14.04
CA LYS A 91 -4.42 1.26 14.98
C LYS A 91 -3.81 1.40 16.37
N PRO A 92 -4.15 2.43 17.15
CA PRO A 92 -3.62 2.52 18.50
C PRO A 92 -4.02 1.24 19.23
N LYS A 93 -3.04 0.53 19.73
CA LYS A 93 -3.17 -0.71 20.50
C LYS A 93 -3.79 -0.40 21.86
N LYS A 94 -4.97 0.26 21.88
CA LYS A 94 -5.62 0.78 23.07
C LYS A 94 -7.00 0.21 23.46
N PRO A 95 -7.53 -0.89 22.91
CA PRO A 95 -8.76 -1.41 23.50
C PRO A 95 -8.53 -2.36 24.66
N ARG A 96 -7.33 -2.98 24.79
CA ARG A 96 -7.10 -3.95 25.88
C ARG A 96 -6.75 -3.32 27.23
N LEU A 97 -5.93 -2.29 27.22
CA LEU A 97 -5.55 -1.59 28.46
C LEU A 97 -6.69 -0.82 29.09
N ASP A 98 -7.58 -0.25 28.27
CA ASP A 98 -8.77 0.45 28.79
C ASP A 98 -9.85 -0.53 29.26
N ALA A 99 -9.95 -1.72 28.68
CA ALA A 99 -10.83 -2.79 29.13
C ALA A 99 -10.32 -3.40 30.44
N GLU A 100 -9.02 -3.64 30.59
CA GLU A 100 -8.40 -4.12 31.82
C GLU A 100 -8.48 -3.07 32.96
N ARG A 101 -8.30 -1.80 32.66
CA ARG A 101 -8.50 -0.72 33.64
C ARG A 101 -9.94 -0.60 34.11
N LYS A 102 -10.90 -0.77 33.19
CA LYS A 102 -12.34 -0.73 33.54
C LYS A 102 -12.75 -1.92 34.37
N SER A 103 -12.22 -3.12 34.10
CA SER A 103 -12.52 -4.31 34.91
C SER A 103 -11.89 -4.21 36.30
N SER A 104 -10.66 -3.76 36.42
CA SER A 104 -10.00 -3.53 37.72
C SER A 104 -10.64 -2.42 38.53
N ALA A 105 -11.17 -1.38 37.89
CA ALA A 105 -11.90 -0.32 38.58
C ALA A 105 -13.30 -0.79 39.06
N ALA A 106 -13.96 -1.66 38.31
CA ALA A 106 -15.23 -2.28 38.69
C ALA A 106 -15.07 -3.25 39.86
N GLU A 107 -14.04 -4.10 39.84
CA GLU A 107 -13.71 -5.02 40.97
C GLU A 107 -13.36 -4.26 42.26
N ARG A 108 -12.63 -3.16 42.19
CA ARG A 108 -12.36 -2.31 43.33
C ARG A 108 -13.58 -1.63 43.91
N SER A 109 -14.56 -1.30 43.08
CA SER A 109 -15.80 -0.67 43.55
C SER A 109 -16.72 -1.65 44.21
N GLU A 110 -16.68 -2.94 43.84
CA GLU A 110 -17.45 -4.00 44.48
C GLU A 110 -16.84 -4.42 45.82
N GLU A 111 -15.52 -4.46 45.94
CA GLU A 111 -14.82 -4.79 47.18
C GLU A 111 -14.96 -3.70 48.26
N SER A 112 -15.20 -2.44 47.87
CA SER A 112 -15.46 -1.37 48.83
C SER A 112 -16.91 -1.26 49.31
N THR A 113 -17.81 -2.08 48.75
CA THR A 113 -19.25 -2.10 49.09
C THR A 113 -19.61 -3.35 49.94
N ASP A 114 -18.63 -4.06 50.49
CA ASP A 114 -18.91 -5.20 51.36
C ASP A 114 -19.43 -4.70 52.70
N PRO A 115 -20.69 -5.03 53.10
CA PRO A 115 -21.33 -4.49 54.31
C PRO A 115 -20.80 -5.08 55.59
N HIS A 116 -19.79 -5.94 55.56
CA HIS A 116 -19.21 -6.56 56.73
C HIS A 116 -18.21 -5.68 57.52
N SER A 117 -17.77 -4.57 56.95
CA SER A 117 -16.87 -3.65 57.64
C SER A 117 -17.53 -2.57 58.48
N MET A 118 -18.89 -2.54 58.53
CA MET A 118 -19.62 -1.55 59.32
C MET A 118 -20.18 -2.07 60.67
N GLN A 119 -19.82 -3.27 61.12
CA GLN A 119 -20.41 -3.86 62.29
C GLN A 119 -19.45 -4.10 63.49
N GLU A 120 -18.25 -3.53 63.46
CA GLU A 120 -17.32 -3.62 64.57
C GLU A 120 -16.92 -2.26 65.17
N GLY A 121 -17.82 -1.32 65.23
CA GLY A 121 -17.59 0.00 65.80
C GLY A 121 -18.72 0.51 66.70
N GLY A 122 -19.42 -0.40 67.40
CA GLY A 122 -20.52 0.04 68.20
C GLY A 122 -20.80 -0.89 69.42
N ALA A 123 -19.80 -1.02 70.28
CA ALA A 123 -20.04 -1.58 71.60
C ALA A 123 -18.90 -1.07 72.55
N GLU A 124 -19.05 0.13 73.08
CA GLU A 124 -18.76 0.59 74.46
C GLU A 124 -19.14 2.03 74.65
#